data_af2462d4a420dc7c1a23f4e733b41cb9
#
_entry.id   af2462d4a420dc7c1a23f4e733b41cb9
#
_cell.length_a   1.000
_cell.length_b   1.000
_cell.length_c   1.000
_cell.angle_alpha   90.00
_cell.angle_beta   90.00
_cell.angle_gamma   90.00
#
_symmetry.space_group_name_H-M   'P 1'
#
loop_
_entity.id
_entity.type
_entity.pdbx_description
1 polymer ?
#
loop_
_entity_poly.entity_id
_entity_poly.type
_entity_poly.pdbx_seq_one_letter_code
_entity_poly.pdbx_strand_id
1 'polypeptide(L)'
;MSSVSPILQIENVTRRFSTTTLPAVSQVSLTLHSGEILGLLGPSGCGKTTLLRLIAGFEPVQSGRIALAGQVVAGDGHWISPERRDIGMVFQDYALFPHLSVAKNVAFGLAGQKVKAEPVLQILALVGLKGLESRYPHELSGGQQQRVALARALARRPSLILLDEPLSNLDVQVRLHLRREIREILKDTHTTAVFVTHDQEEALAICDQVAVMRQGRIEQLGDPETLYHNPASRFVAEFVTQANFLLAQCHDSIWQTEVGSFSIKNDLAEQNGALMIRQEDLKLCPNPESPIVVRDRHFLGRDYAYWVQTPSGTILQARLSSGAIAVGDRVNCVVNPNAVKLFPLSKQ
;
A
#
# COMPACT_ATOMS: atom_id res chain seq x y z
N MET A 1 -5.53 11.88 -28.12
CA MET A 1 -5.50 11.20 -26.79
C MET A 1 -6.95 11.04 -26.36
N SER A 2 -7.51 9.85 -26.47
CA SER A 2 -8.87 9.58 -25.99
C SER A 2 -8.86 9.72 -24.45
N SER A 3 -9.63 10.67 -23.92
CA SER A 3 -9.81 10.84 -22.47
C SER A 3 -10.44 9.56 -21.90
N VAL A 4 -9.64 8.74 -21.24
CA VAL A 4 -10.16 7.58 -20.50
C VAL A 4 -11.04 8.14 -19.38
N SER A 5 -12.33 7.82 -19.44
CA SER A 5 -13.28 8.29 -18.43
C SER A 5 -12.96 7.70 -17.06
N PRO A 6 -12.99 8.50 -15.99
CA PRO A 6 -12.72 7.98 -14.65
C PRO A 6 -13.84 7.03 -14.19
N ILE A 7 -13.43 5.93 -13.55
CA ILE A 7 -14.37 4.96 -12.96
C ILE A 7 -14.74 5.37 -11.54
N LEU A 8 -13.78 5.90 -10.76
CA LEU A 8 -14.03 6.40 -9.41
C LEU A 8 -13.56 7.84 -9.31
N GLN A 9 -14.44 8.71 -8.83
CA GLN A 9 -14.12 10.09 -8.46
C GLN A 9 -14.56 10.34 -7.02
N ILE A 10 -13.65 10.83 -6.23
CA ILE A 10 -13.88 11.23 -4.84
C ILE A 10 -13.49 12.70 -4.73
N GLU A 11 -14.40 13.54 -4.23
CA GLU A 11 -14.21 14.98 -4.14
C GLU A 11 -14.49 15.47 -2.72
N ASN A 12 -13.46 15.93 -2.03
CA ASN A 12 -13.49 16.53 -0.70
C ASN A 12 -14.30 15.72 0.33
N VAL A 13 -14.24 14.37 0.24
CA VAL A 13 -15.01 13.48 1.09
C VAL A 13 -14.50 13.54 2.52
N THR A 14 -15.44 13.76 3.45
CA THR A 14 -15.19 13.77 4.89
C THR A 14 -16.18 12.86 5.60
N ARG A 15 -15.67 12.10 6.60
CA ARG A 15 -16.46 11.30 7.51
C ARG A 15 -15.87 11.36 8.92
N ARG A 16 -16.69 11.75 9.90
CA ARG A 16 -16.38 11.72 11.33
C ARG A 16 -17.39 10.80 12.03
N PHE A 17 -16.91 9.99 12.94
CA PHE A 17 -17.76 9.23 13.84
C PHE A 17 -17.96 10.02 15.14
N SER A 18 -19.11 9.85 15.78
CA SER A 18 -19.46 10.56 17.05
C SER A 18 -18.51 10.22 18.20
N THR A 19 -17.85 9.08 18.14
CA THR A 19 -16.93 8.57 19.14
C THR A 19 -15.50 9.11 19.01
N THR A 20 -15.17 9.85 17.92
CA THR A 20 -13.82 10.30 17.65
C THR A 20 -13.70 11.82 17.58
N THR A 21 -12.60 12.36 18.11
CA THR A 21 -12.30 13.81 18.02
C THR A 21 -11.88 14.23 16.62
N LEU A 22 -11.16 13.36 15.91
CA LEU A 22 -10.70 13.61 14.55
C LEU A 22 -11.56 12.86 13.53
N PRO A 23 -11.75 13.40 12.31
CA PRO A 23 -12.45 12.68 11.26
C PRO A 23 -11.64 11.45 10.82
N ALA A 24 -12.33 10.33 10.60
CA ALA A 24 -11.73 9.11 10.09
C ALA A 24 -11.29 9.27 8.61
N VAL A 25 -12.01 10.11 7.85
CA VAL A 25 -11.66 10.56 6.49
C VAL A 25 -11.89 12.07 6.44
N SER A 26 -10.90 12.83 5.98
CA SER A 26 -10.88 14.30 6.01
C SER A 26 -10.48 14.88 4.67
N GLN A 27 -11.46 15.44 3.95
CA GLN A 27 -11.25 16.16 2.69
C GLN A 27 -10.47 15.35 1.63
N VAL A 28 -10.74 14.05 1.54
CA VAL A 28 -10.08 13.18 0.58
C VAL A 28 -10.62 13.44 -0.82
N SER A 29 -9.69 13.64 -1.76
CA SER A 29 -9.97 13.75 -3.20
C SER A 29 -9.02 12.86 -3.97
N LEU A 30 -9.56 12.04 -4.88
CA LEU A 30 -8.79 11.21 -5.81
C LEU A 30 -9.63 10.83 -7.03
N THR A 31 -8.94 10.45 -8.09
CA THR A 31 -9.55 9.94 -9.33
C THR A 31 -8.85 8.64 -9.72
N LEU A 32 -9.63 7.64 -10.13
CA LEU A 32 -9.13 6.35 -10.61
C LEU A 32 -9.71 6.06 -11.99
N HIS A 33 -8.85 5.74 -12.95
CA HIS A 33 -9.24 5.47 -14.31
C HIS A 33 -9.50 3.98 -14.55
N SER A 34 -10.17 3.68 -15.67
CA SER A 34 -10.51 2.30 -16.06
C SER A 34 -9.25 1.43 -16.21
N GLY A 35 -9.26 0.23 -15.62
CA GLY A 35 -8.17 -0.74 -15.67
C GLY A 35 -6.99 -0.44 -14.76
N GLU A 36 -7.06 0.64 -13.96
CA GLU A 36 -6.03 0.95 -12.96
C GLU A 36 -6.31 0.25 -11.61
N ILE A 37 -5.25 -0.05 -10.89
CA ILE A 37 -5.26 -0.56 -9.52
C ILE A 37 -4.75 0.52 -8.59
N LEU A 38 -5.61 1.05 -7.71
CA LEU A 38 -5.26 2.03 -6.69
C LEU A 38 -4.99 1.35 -5.35
N GLY A 39 -3.80 1.52 -4.79
CA GLY A 39 -3.46 1.13 -3.44
C GLY A 39 -3.87 2.20 -2.42
N LEU A 40 -4.58 1.83 -1.36
CA LEU A 40 -4.72 2.66 -0.16
C LEU A 40 -3.75 2.12 0.90
N LEU A 41 -2.66 2.84 1.13
CA LEU A 41 -1.57 2.44 2.01
C LEU A 41 -1.47 3.37 3.22
N GLY A 42 -1.15 2.85 4.40
CA GLY A 42 -0.97 3.66 5.60
C GLY A 42 -1.06 2.85 6.89
N PRO A 43 -0.70 3.42 8.03
CA PRO A 43 -0.75 2.73 9.32
C PRO A 43 -2.18 2.34 9.72
N SER A 44 -2.29 1.44 10.70
CA SER A 44 -3.59 1.05 11.26
C SER A 44 -4.32 2.27 11.82
N GLY A 45 -5.63 2.37 11.56
CA GLY A 45 -6.45 3.48 12.02
C GLY A 45 -6.35 4.78 11.23
N CYS A 46 -5.58 4.85 10.12
CA CYS A 46 -5.45 6.07 9.32
C CYS A 46 -6.66 6.38 8.41
N GLY A 47 -7.68 5.50 8.32
CA GLY A 47 -8.92 5.75 7.59
C GLY A 47 -9.13 4.95 6.31
N LYS A 48 -8.23 4.03 5.91
CA LYS A 48 -8.31 3.22 4.67
C LYS A 48 -9.63 2.44 4.55
N THR A 49 -9.91 1.60 5.54
CA THR A 49 -11.15 0.78 5.57
C THR A 49 -12.40 1.67 5.63
N THR A 50 -12.33 2.82 6.31
CA THR A 50 -13.45 3.78 6.32
C THR A 50 -13.69 4.35 4.93
N LEU A 51 -12.62 4.77 4.22
CA LEU A 51 -12.74 5.26 2.84
C LEU A 51 -13.27 4.17 1.91
N LEU A 52 -12.80 2.93 2.05
CA LEU A 52 -13.32 1.80 1.29
C LEU A 52 -14.82 1.58 1.55
N ARG A 53 -15.28 1.64 2.80
CA ARG A 53 -16.70 1.49 3.18
C ARG A 53 -17.59 2.63 2.66
N LEU A 54 -17.05 3.85 2.58
CA LEU A 54 -17.72 4.99 1.95
C LEU A 54 -17.92 4.75 0.44
N ILE A 55 -16.88 4.25 -0.26
CA ILE A 55 -16.95 3.89 -1.68
C ILE A 55 -17.97 2.75 -1.89
N ALA A 56 -17.94 1.72 -1.03
CA ALA A 56 -18.86 0.59 -1.10
C ALA A 56 -20.32 0.96 -0.75
N GLY A 57 -20.53 2.06 -0.01
CA GLY A 57 -21.86 2.49 0.43
C GLY A 57 -22.31 1.91 1.76
N PHE A 58 -21.42 1.25 2.51
CA PHE A 58 -21.70 0.79 3.88
C PHE A 58 -21.72 1.93 4.89
N GLU A 59 -21.07 3.05 4.54
CA GLU A 59 -21.06 4.27 5.37
C GLU A 59 -21.55 5.46 4.54
N PRO A 60 -22.37 6.36 5.10
CA PRO A 60 -22.77 7.58 4.42
C PRO A 60 -21.64 8.63 4.45
N VAL A 61 -21.52 9.37 3.36
CA VAL A 61 -20.65 10.54 3.25
C VAL A 61 -21.24 11.68 4.08
N GLN A 62 -20.42 12.36 4.89
CA GLN A 62 -20.85 13.51 5.69
C GLN A 62 -20.74 14.82 4.90
N SER A 63 -19.69 14.97 4.10
CA SER A 63 -19.51 16.07 3.12
C SER A 63 -18.66 15.61 1.96
N GLY A 64 -18.72 16.32 0.85
CA GLY A 64 -18.11 15.92 -0.42
C GLY A 64 -18.97 14.94 -1.20
N ARG A 65 -18.43 14.38 -2.28
CA ARG A 65 -19.17 13.44 -3.15
C ARG A 65 -18.31 12.31 -3.66
N ILE A 66 -18.96 11.19 -3.99
CA ILE A 66 -18.37 10.03 -4.65
C ILE A 66 -19.19 9.74 -5.91
N ALA A 67 -18.51 9.60 -7.04
CA ALA A 67 -19.10 9.16 -8.30
C ALA A 67 -18.42 7.87 -8.79
N LEU A 68 -19.22 6.94 -9.33
CA LEU A 68 -18.79 5.68 -9.96
C LEU A 68 -19.29 5.66 -11.40
N ALA A 69 -18.38 5.40 -12.35
CA ALA A 69 -18.69 5.37 -13.78
C ALA A 69 -19.51 6.59 -14.25
N GLY A 70 -19.20 7.79 -13.73
CA GLY A 70 -19.89 9.05 -14.02
C GLY A 70 -21.19 9.27 -13.25
N GLN A 71 -21.68 8.31 -12.46
CA GLN A 71 -22.88 8.44 -11.65
C GLN A 71 -22.53 8.82 -10.21
N VAL A 72 -23.12 9.89 -9.65
CA VAL A 72 -23.00 10.22 -8.23
C VAL A 72 -23.68 9.13 -7.39
N VAL A 73 -22.93 8.48 -6.50
CA VAL A 73 -23.41 7.38 -5.64
C VAL A 73 -23.50 7.78 -4.16
N ALA A 74 -22.82 8.87 -3.77
CA ALA A 74 -22.92 9.44 -2.43
C ALA A 74 -22.53 10.91 -2.43
N GLY A 75 -23.16 11.72 -1.57
CA GLY A 75 -22.97 13.17 -1.46
C GLY A 75 -24.17 13.95 -2.00
N ASP A 76 -24.22 15.26 -1.72
CA ASP A 76 -25.26 16.19 -2.18
C ASP A 76 -26.69 15.71 -1.83
N GLY A 77 -26.89 15.09 -0.67
CA GLY A 77 -28.17 14.51 -0.24
C GLY A 77 -28.52 13.19 -0.94
N HIS A 78 -27.65 12.68 -1.79
CA HIS A 78 -27.83 11.44 -2.52
C HIS A 78 -27.06 10.30 -1.87
N TRP A 79 -27.66 9.10 -1.82
CA TRP A 79 -27.00 7.90 -1.33
C TRP A 79 -27.59 6.65 -1.99
N ILE A 80 -26.72 5.92 -2.67
CA ILE A 80 -27.06 4.63 -3.28
C ILE A 80 -26.56 3.53 -2.36
N SER A 81 -27.45 2.60 -2.02
CA SER A 81 -27.12 1.45 -1.16
C SER A 81 -26.12 0.49 -1.82
N PRO A 82 -25.31 -0.26 -1.04
CA PRO A 82 -24.22 -1.10 -1.55
C PRO A 82 -24.65 -2.06 -2.66
N GLU A 83 -25.80 -2.73 -2.52
CA GLU A 83 -26.30 -3.72 -3.47
C GLU A 83 -26.71 -3.13 -4.84
N ARG A 84 -26.86 -1.80 -4.90
CA ARG A 84 -27.19 -1.06 -6.12
C ARG A 84 -25.99 -0.38 -6.75
N ARG A 85 -24.82 -0.43 -6.11
CA ARG A 85 -23.55 0.04 -6.69
C ARG A 85 -22.97 -1.09 -7.54
N ASP A 86 -22.46 -0.77 -8.70
CA ASP A 86 -21.79 -1.75 -9.57
C ASP A 86 -20.36 -2.03 -9.08
N ILE A 87 -20.28 -2.63 -7.88
CA ILE A 87 -19.03 -2.92 -7.16
C ILE A 87 -18.98 -4.39 -6.76
N GLY A 88 -17.83 -5.02 -6.97
CA GLY A 88 -17.44 -6.27 -6.32
C GLY A 88 -16.63 -6.00 -5.06
N MET A 89 -16.76 -6.83 -4.02
CA MET A 89 -15.97 -6.68 -2.80
C MET A 89 -15.38 -8.00 -2.32
N VAL A 90 -14.11 -7.93 -1.94
CA VAL A 90 -13.36 -8.99 -1.26
C VAL A 90 -13.04 -8.49 0.14
N PHE A 91 -13.55 -9.17 1.16
CA PHE A 91 -13.35 -8.85 2.58
C PHE A 91 -12.09 -9.52 3.12
N GLN A 92 -11.58 -9.02 4.21
CA GLN A 92 -10.38 -9.52 4.89
C GLN A 92 -10.50 -10.99 5.34
N ASP A 93 -11.71 -11.42 5.75
CA ASP A 93 -12.04 -12.78 6.16
C ASP A 93 -12.63 -13.62 5.01
N TYR A 94 -12.48 -13.13 3.75
CA TYR A 94 -13.02 -13.71 2.52
C TYR A 94 -14.55 -13.76 2.46
N ALA A 95 -15.26 -13.76 3.57
CA ALA A 95 -16.70 -13.83 3.72
C ALA A 95 -17.36 -14.90 2.82
N LEU A 96 -16.75 -16.09 2.72
CA LEU A 96 -17.30 -17.20 1.96
C LEU A 96 -18.49 -17.83 2.70
N PHE A 97 -19.49 -18.25 1.95
CA PHE A 97 -20.63 -18.99 2.50
C PHE A 97 -20.18 -20.44 2.82
N PRO A 98 -20.07 -20.84 4.10
CA PRO A 98 -19.46 -22.12 4.46
C PRO A 98 -20.29 -23.34 4.05
N HIS A 99 -21.60 -23.14 3.87
CA HIS A 99 -22.58 -24.17 3.45
C HIS A 99 -22.73 -24.28 1.93
N LEU A 100 -22.05 -23.45 1.15
CA LEU A 100 -22.06 -23.47 -0.30
C LEU A 100 -20.73 -24.00 -0.85
N SER A 101 -20.78 -24.79 -1.92
CA SER A 101 -19.59 -25.21 -2.65
C SER A 101 -18.91 -24.02 -3.34
N VAL A 102 -17.68 -24.19 -3.80
CA VAL A 102 -16.90 -23.19 -4.58
C VAL A 102 -17.73 -22.64 -5.74
N ALA A 103 -18.28 -23.52 -6.58
CA ALA A 103 -19.10 -23.08 -7.72
C ALA A 103 -20.33 -22.28 -7.27
N LYS A 104 -20.98 -22.69 -6.18
CA LYS A 104 -22.15 -21.98 -5.64
C LYS A 104 -21.79 -20.64 -4.99
N ASN A 105 -20.63 -20.55 -4.33
CA ASN A 105 -20.09 -19.28 -3.82
C ASN A 105 -19.89 -18.27 -4.96
N VAL A 106 -19.27 -18.68 -6.07
CA VAL A 106 -19.05 -17.83 -7.24
C VAL A 106 -20.39 -17.49 -7.92
N ALA A 107 -21.28 -18.49 -8.10
CA ALA A 107 -22.59 -18.31 -8.68
C ALA A 107 -23.50 -17.36 -7.89
N PHE A 108 -23.29 -17.25 -6.57
CA PHE A 108 -24.04 -16.32 -5.70
C PHE A 108 -23.92 -14.86 -6.18
N GLY A 109 -22.75 -14.47 -6.67
CA GLY A 109 -22.56 -13.16 -7.28
C GLY A 109 -23.40 -12.92 -8.55
N LEU A 110 -23.89 -13.98 -9.19
CA LEU A 110 -24.73 -13.95 -10.41
C LEU A 110 -26.23 -14.09 -10.09
N ALA A 111 -26.63 -14.08 -8.82
CA ALA A 111 -28.02 -14.29 -8.39
C ALA A 111 -28.96 -13.29 -9.09
N GLY A 112 -30.09 -13.83 -9.64
CA GLY A 112 -31.08 -13.06 -10.44
C GLY A 112 -30.98 -13.30 -11.96
N GLN A 113 -29.92 -13.91 -12.46
CA GLN A 113 -29.84 -14.43 -13.84
C GLN A 113 -30.00 -15.96 -13.81
N LYS A 114 -30.55 -16.57 -14.88
CA LYS A 114 -30.44 -18.02 -15.05
C LYS A 114 -28.96 -18.38 -15.20
N VAL A 115 -28.29 -18.73 -14.07
CA VAL A 115 -26.86 -18.98 -14.03
C VAL A 115 -26.58 -20.22 -14.86
N LYS A 116 -26.03 -20.03 -16.06
CA LYS A 116 -25.42 -21.13 -16.81
C LYS A 116 -24.13 -21.53 -16.10
N ALA A 117 -23.80 -22.82 -16.08
CA ALA A 117 -22.57 -23.32 -15.44
C ALA A 117 -21.31 -22.76 -16.11
N GLU A 118 -21.36 -22.51 -17.40
CA GLU A 118 -20.22 -22.08 -18.22
C GLU A 118 -19.50 -20.81 -17.71
N PRO A 119 -20.17 -19.68 -17.40
CA PRO A 119 -19.49 -18.50 -16.87
C PRO A 119 -18.79 -18.74 -15.54
N VAL A 120 -19.36 -19.58 -14.66
CA VAL A 120 -18.73 -19.94 -13.37
C VAL A 120 -17.44 -20.73 -13.57
N LEU A 121 -17.48 -21.71 -14.48
CA LEU A 121 -16.30 -22.53 -14.81
C LEU A 121 -15.18 -21.69 -15.43
N GLN A 122 -15.51 -20.73 -16.31
CA GLN A 122 -14.54 -19.81 -16.92
C GLN A 122 -13.85 -18.95 -15.85
N ILE A 123 -14.60 -18.39 -14.91
CA ILE A 123 -14.04 -17.59 -13.83
C ILE A 123 -13.17 -18.45 -12.89
N LEU A 124 -13.62 -19.67 -12.55
CA LEU A 124 -12.84 -20.59 -11.74
C LEU A 124 -11.54 -21.01 -12.43
N ALA A 125 -11.57 -21.19 -13.74
CA ALA A 125 -10.35 -21.44 -14.51
C ALA A 125 -9.41 -20.24 -14.51
N LEU A 126 -9.94 -19.01 -14.63
CA LEU A 126 -9.17 -17.76 -14.58
C LEU A 126 -8.40 -17.60 -13.26
N VAL A 127 -9.03 -17.95 -12.14
CA VAL A 127 -8.37 -17.86 -10.81
C VAL A 127 -7.64 -19.14 -10.41
N GLY A 128 -7.41 -20.08 -11.34
CA GLY A 128 -6.66 -21.31 -11.10
C GLY A 128 -7.35 -22.32 -10.17
N LEU A 129 -8.69 -22.33 -10.14
CA LEU A 129 -9.50 -23.24 -9.28
C LEU A 129 -10.26 -24.30 -10.06
N LYS A 130 -9.84 -24.58 -11.30
CA LYS A 130 -10.43 -25.66 -12.13
C LYS A 130 -10.30 -27.01 -11.43
N GLY A 131 -11.41 -27.77 -11.35
CA GLY A 131 -11.47 -29.07 -10.67
C GLY A 131 -11.82 -29.00 -9.18
N LEU A 132 -12.01 -27.78 -8.62
CA LEU A 132 -12.39 -27.58 -7.21
C LEU A 132 -13.86 -27.14 -7.04
N GLU A 133 -14.68 -27.21 -8.08
CA GLU A 133 -16.03 -26.65 -8.15
C GLU A 133 -16.98 -27.20 -7.07
N SER A 134 -16.81 -28.48 -6.72
CA SER A 134 -17.64 -29.19 -5.73
C SER A 134 -17.16 -29.05 -4.29
N ARG A 135 -15.91 -28.58 -4.09
CA ARG A 135 -15.33 -28.41 -2.75
C ARG A 135 -16.05 -27.32 -1.95
N TYR A 136 -15.97 -27.44 -0.63
CA TYR A 136 -16.46 -26.45 0.30
C TYR A 136 -15.32 -25.60 0.87
N PRO A 137 -15.59 -24.40 1.41
CA PRO A 137 -14.55 -23.51 1.94
C PRO A 137 -13.62 -24.17 2.96
N HIS A 138 -14.12 -25.00 3.85
CA HIS A 138 -13.33 -25.71 4.86
C HIS A 138 -12.38 -26.78 4.29
N GLU A 139 -12.54 -27.17 3.04
CA GLU A 139 -11.68 -28.11 2.32
C GLU A 139 -10.56 -27.41 1.52
N LEU A 140 -10.49 -26.07 1.60
CA LEU A 140 -9.58 -25.23 0.82
C LEU A 140 -8.49 -24.63 1.72
N SER A 141 -7.30 -24.42 1.14
CA SER A 141 -6.28 -23.59 1.77
C SER A 141 -6.70 -22.12 1.79
N GLY A 142 -6.10 -21.28 2.65
CA GLY A 142 -6.39 -19.85 2.73
C GLY A 142 -6.22 -19.14 1.38
N GLY A 143 -5.17 -19.46 0.63
CA GLY A 143 -4.97 -18.89 -0.72
C GLY A 143 -6.04 -19.34 -1.72
N GLN A 144 -6.55 -20.57 -1.63
CA GLN A 144 -7.67 -21.02 -2.46
C GLN A 144 -8.97 -20.31 -2.07
N GLN A 145 -9.22 -20.11 -0.76
CA GLN A 145 -10.38 -19.35 -0.29
C GLN A 145 -10.34 -17.91 -0.80
N GLN A 146 -9.17 -17.28 -0.77
CA GLN A 146 -8.95 -15.95 -1.32
C GLN A 146 -9.31 -15.89 -2.82
N ARG A 147 -8.84 -16.87 -3.61
CA ARG A 147 -9.18 -16.95 -5.05
C ARG A 147 -10.68 -17.16 -5.30
N VAL A 148 -11.36 -17.93 -4.44
CA VAL A 148 -12.84 -18.07 -4.51
C VAL A 148 -13.52 -16.73 -4.25
N ALA A 149 -13.08 -15.97 -3.24
CA ALA A 149 -13.63 -14.64 -2.95
C ALA A 149 -13.41 -13.66 -4.09
N LEU A 150 -12.22 -13.68 -4.71
CA LEU A 150 -11.91 -12.88 -5.90
C LEU A 150 -12.79 -13.30 -7.09
N ALA A 151 -12.92 -14.61 -7.35
CA ALA A 151 -13.79 -15.14 -8.41
C ALA A 151 -15.26 -14.70 -8.23
N ARG A 152 -15.76 -14.75 -6.99
CA ARG A 152 -17.11 -14.27 -6.66
C ARG A 152 -17.28 -12.78 -6.93
N ALA A 153 -16.28 -11.96 -6.59
CA ALA A 153 -16.31 -10.53 -6.85
C ALA A 153 -16.27 -10.21 -8.36
N LEU A 154 -15.47 -10.95 -9.14
CA LEU A 154 -15.34 -10.81 -10.59
C LEU A 154 -16.56 -11.31 -11.38
N ALA A 155 -17.35 -12.22 -10.80
CA ALA A 155 -18.44 -12.94 -11.52
C ALA A 155 -19.44 -12.01 -12.20
N ARG A 156 -19.78 -10.89 -11.57
CA ARG A 156 -20.71 -9.88 -12.11
C ARG A 156 -20.08 -8.93 -13.12
N ARG A 157 -18.77 -9.00 -13.34
CA ARG A 157 -17.97 -8.05 -14.14
C ARG A 157 -18.24 -6.60 -13.68
N PRO A 158 -18.05 -6.29 -12.41
CA PRO A 158 -18.36 -4.97 -11.87
C PRO A 158 -17.43 -3.90 -12.46
N SER A 159 -17.88 -2.64 -12.44
CA SER A 159 -17.06 -1.50 -12.86
C SER A 159 -15.87 -1.27 -11.93
N LEU A 160 -15.98 -1.66 -10.65
CA LEU A 160 -14.94 -1.48 -9.63
C LEU A 160 -14.92 -2.67 -8.68
N ILE A 161 -13.71 -3.15 -8.33
CA ILE A 161 -13.51 -4.13 -7.26
C ILE A 161 -12.81 -3.45 -6.08
N LEU A 162 -13.32 -3.71 -4.88
CA LEU A 162 -12.73 -3.30 -3.61
C LEU A 162 -12.14 -4.51 -2.90
N LEU A 163 -10.85 -4.43 -2.52
CA LEU A 163 -10.16 -5.48 -1.79
C LEU A 163 -9.70 -4.92 -0.43
N ASP A 164 -10.30 -5.40 0.66
CA ASP A 164 -10.00 -4.96 2.03
C ASP A 164 -8.99 -5.93 2.68
N GLU A 165 -7.72 -5.57 2.72
CA GLU A 165 -6.59 -6.35 3.24
C GLU A 165 -6.61 -7.83 2.81
N PRO A 166 -6.72 -8.13 1.50
CA PRO A 166 -7.03 -9.47 1.03
C PRO A 166 -5.95 -10.52 1.31
N LEU A 167 -4.72 -10.10 1.63
CA LEU A 167 -3.57 -11.00 1.84
C LEU A 167 -3.13 -11.11 3.32
N SER A 168 -3.80 -10.39 4.24
CA SER A 168 -3.36 -10.28 5.64
C SER A 168 -3.37 -11.61 6.41
N ASN A 169 -4.29 -12.54 6.08
CA ASN A 169 -4.48 -13.81 6.78
C ASN A 169 -3.67 -14.98 6.18
N LEU A 170 -2.69 -14.69 5.32
CA LEU A 170 -1.91 -15.70 4.60
C LEU A 170 -0.46 -15.75 5.08
N ASP A 171 0.14 -16.92 5.00
CA ASP A 171 1.57 -17.08 5.23
C ASP A 171 2.40 -16.33 4.16
N VAL A 172 3.67 -16.07 4.48
CA VAL A 172 4.54 -15.23 3.66
C VAL A 172 4.72 -15.77 2.23
N GLN A 173 4.87 -17.10 2.09
CA GLN A 173 5.13 -17.71 0.78
C GLN A 173 3.90 -17.64 -0.13
N VAL A 174 2.73 -17.96 0.41
CA VAL A 174 1.45 -17.87 -0.30
C VAL A 174 1.15 -16.42 -0.67
N ARG A 175 1.44 -15.48 0.23
CA ARG A 175 1.26 -14.04 -0.01
C ARG A 175 2.09 -13.55 -1.19
N LEU A 176 3.38 -13.90 -1.25
CA LEU A 176 4.27 -13.50 -2.36
C LEU A 176 3.76 -14.00 -3.71
N HIS A 177 3.25 -15.24 -3.78
CA HIS A 177 2.71 -15.82 -4.99
C HIS A 177 1.40 -15.13 -5.41
N LEU A 178 0.48 -14.94 -4.46
CA LEU A 178 -0.82 -14.33 -4.73
C LEU A 178 -0.74 -12.84 -5.09
N ARG A 179 0.27 -12.09 -4.63
CA ARG A 179 0.50 -10.70 -5.07
C ARG A 179 0.56 -10.61 -6.60
N ARG A 180 1.39 -11.45 -7.20
CA ARG A 180 1.55 -11.48 -8.65
C ARG A 180 0.28 -11.93 -9.36
N GLU A 181 -0.34 -13.01 -8.90
CA GLU A 181 -1.55 -13.55 -9.52
C GLU A 181 -2.72 -12.58 -9.49
N ILE A 182 -2.97 -11.91 -8.33
CA ILE A 182 -4.04 -10.92 -8.21
C ILE A 182 -3.82 -9.79 -9.22
N ARG A 183 -2.59 -9.27 -9.33
CA ARG A 183 -2.27 -8.24 -10.31
C ARG A 183 -2.53 -8.73 -11.74
N GLU A 184 -2.03 -9.91 -12.10
CA GLU A 184 -2.22 -10.53 -13.42
C GLU A 184 -3.72 -10.68 -13.73
N ILE A 185 -4.51 -11.27 -12.82
CA ILE A 185 -5.96 -11.45 -13.01
C ILE A 185 -6.66 -10.11 -13.24
N LEU A 186 -6.39 -9.09 -12.41
CA LEU A 186 -7.02 -7.77 -12.54
C LEU A 186 -6.64 -7.10 -13.88
N LYS A 187 -5.37 -7.21 -14.30
CA LYS A 187 -4.89 -6.64 -15.57
C LYS A 187 -5.44 -7.37 -16.78
N ASP A 188 -5.43 -8.70 -16.80
CA ASP A 188 -5.94 -9.51 -17.91
C ASP A 188 -7.45 -9.32 -18.12
N THR A 189 -8.17 -9.08 -17.04
CA THR A 189 -9.63 -8.80 -17.09
C THR A 189 -9.95 -7.32 -17.28
N HIS A 190 -8.96 -6.43 -17.39
CA HIS A 190 -9.12 -4.97 -17.42
C HIS A 190 -9.99 -4.43 -16.26
N THR A 191 -9.91 -5.07 -15.11
CA THR A 191 -10.73 -4.73 -13.94
C THR A 191 -10.09 -3.58 -13.18
N THR A 192 -10.87 -2.53 -12.92
CA THR A 192 -10.48 -1.41 -12.04
C THR A 192 -10.59 -1.86 -10.57
N ALA A 193 -9.59 -1.55 -9.75
CA ALA A 193 -9.60 -2.00 -8.36
C ALA A 193 -9.08 -0.96 -7.38
N VAL A 194 -9.63 -0.97 -6.15
CA VAL A 194 -9.06 -0.33 -4.97
C VAL A 194 -8.57 -1.43 -4.03
N PHE A 195 -7.29 -1.40 -3.73
CA PHE A 195 -6.58 -2.39 -2.91
C PHE A 195 -6.13 -1.75 -1.60
N VAL A 196 -6.71 -2.17 -0.47
CA VAL A 196 -6.33 -1.70 0.87
C VAL A 196 -5.28 -2.63 1.44
N THR A 197 -4.19 -2.08 1.93
CA THR A 197 -3.16 -2.81 2.67
C THR A 197 -2.41 -1.91 3.65
N HIS A 198 -1.77 -2.50 4.63
CA HIS A 198 -0.77 -1.85 5.48
C HIS A 198 0.66 -2.31 5.14
N ASP A 199 0.81 -3.25 4.19
CA ASP A 199 2.09 -3.78 3.71
C ASP A 199 2.57 -2.96 2.50
N GLN A 200 3.76 -2.34 2.65
CA GLN A 200 4.35 -1.48 1.63
C GLN A 200 4.70 -2.27 0.37
N GLU A 201 5.26 -3.46 0.53
CA GLU A 201 5.65 -4.30 -0.60
C GLU A 201 4.44 -4.75 -1.43
N GLU A 202 3.28 -5.00 -0.78
CA GLU A 202 2.04 -5.30 -1.49
C GLU A 202 1.60 -4.12 -2.34
N ALA A 203 1.52 -2.93 -1.75
CA ALA A 203 1.10 -1.73 -2.45
C ALA A 203 2.02 -1.40 -3.63
N LEU A 204 3.34 -1.46 -3.41
CA LEU A 204 4.34 -1.16 -4.46
C LEU A 204 4.36 -2.21 -5.58
N ALA A 205 4.08 -3.49 -5.28
CA ALA A 205 4.12 -4.57 -6.27
C ALA A 205 2.83 -4.73 -7.08
N ILE A 206 1.67 -4.45 -6.47
CA ILE A 206 0.35 -4.73 -7.08
C ILE A 206 -0.22 -3.50 -7.78
N CYS A 207 -0.06 -2.29 -7.20
CA CYS A 207 -0.83 -1.13 -7.61
C CYS A 207 -0.15 -0.32 -8.73
N ASP A 208 -0.93 0.37 -9.55
CA ASP A 208 -0.43 1.33 -10.55
C ASP A 208 -0.29 2.72 -9.93
N GLN A 209 -1.18 3.04 -8.97
CA GLN A 209 -1.17 4.26 -8.19
C GLN A 209 -1.31 3.89 -6.71
N VAL A 210 -0.65 4.59 -5.83
CA VAL A 210 -0.76 4.39 -4.38
C VAL A 210 -1.05 5.72 -3.70
N ALA A 211 -2.13 5.74 -2.90
CA ALA A 211 -2.46 6.82 -2.00
C ALA A 211 -1.96 6.49 -0.59
N VAL A 212 -0.93 7.19 -0.14
CA VAL A 212 -0.42 7.07 1.23
C VAL A 212 -1.30 7.91 2.15
N MET A 213 -1.95 7.25 3.11
CA MET A 213 -2.89 7.90 4.03
C MET A 213 -2.31 8.06 5.44
N ARG A 214 -2.59 9.21 6.05
CA ARG A 214 -2.27 9.52 7.45
C ARG A 214 -3.39 10.35 8.06
N GLN A 215 -3.88 9.96 9.25
CA GLN A 215 -4.90 10.71 10.02
C GLN A 215 -6.11 11.16 9.18
N GLY A 216 -6.62 10.25 8.35
CA GLY A 216 -7.79 10.50 7.50
C GLY A 216 -7.53 11.29 6.21
N ARG A 217 -6.29 11.65 5.91
CA ARG A 217 -5.91 12.44 4.72
C ARG A 217 -4.99 11.65 3.81
N ILE A 218 -4.96 12.03 2.54
CA ILE A 218 -3.93 11.58 1.60
C ILE A 218 -2.72 12.50 1.76
N GLU A 219 -1.58 11.94 2.17
CA GLU A 219 -0.28 12.64 2.26
C GLU A 219 0.39 12.75 0.89
N GLN A 220 0.30 11.68 0.11
CA GLN A 220 0.81 11.64 -1.25
C GLN A 220 0.04 10.60 -2.08
N LEU A 221 -0.19 10.93 -3.34
CA LEU A 221 -0.72 10.02 -4.36
C LEU A 221 0.27 10.02 -5.54
N GLY A 222 0.63 8.84 -6.03
CA GLY A 222 1.55 8.69 -7.15
C GLY A 222 1.76 7.22 -7.52
N ASP A 223 2.52 7.00 -8.59
CA ASP A 223 3.00 5.67 -8.91
C ASP A 223 4.01 5.16 -7.87
N PRO A 224 4.21 3.83 -7.75
CA PRO A 224 5.09 3.22 -6.77
C PRO A 224 6.52 3.76 -6.77
N GLU A 225 7.12 3.96 -7.95
CA GLU A 225 8.50 4.42 -8.09
C GLU A 225 8.63 5.87 -7.62
N THR A 226 7.69 6.73 -7.96
CA THR A 226 7.63 8.13 -7.48
C THR A 226 7.51 8.20 -5.97
N LEU A 227 6.67 7.38 -5.35
CA LEU A 227 6.52 7.35 -3.89
C LEU A 227 7.81 6.91 -3.19
N TYR A 228 8.50 5.93 -3.77
CA TYR A 228 9.74 5.40 -3.21
C TYR A 228 10.92 6.36 -3.39
N HIS A 229 11.10 6.91 -4.59
CA HIS A 229 12.25 7.75 -4.91
C HIS A 229 12.04 9.23 -4.54
N ASN A 230 10.79 9.72 -4.61
CA ASN A 230 10.42 11.12 -4.41
C ASN A 230 9.31 11.31 -3.36
N PRO A 231 9.49 10.80 -2.12
CA PRO A 231 8.50 10.99 -1.06
C PRO A 231 8.28 12.49 -0.79
N ALA A 232 7.01 12.91 -0.68
CA ALA A 232 6.64 14.31 -0.51
C ALA A 232 6.85 14.82 0.93
N SER A 233 6.85 13.92 1.92
CA SER A 233 7.04 14.26 3.32
C SER A 233 7.93 13.24 4.02
N ARG A 234 8.49 13.64 5.17
CA ARG A 234 9.23 12.73 6.03
C ARG A 234 8.40 11.50 6.41
N PHE A 235 7.10 11.68 6.69
CA PHE A 235 6.21 10.55 6.99
C PHE A 235 6.13 9.54 5.84
N VAL A 236 5.93 10.03 4.60
CA VAL A 236 5.88 9.12 3.43
C VAL A 236 7.21 8.39 3.27
N ALA A 237 8.32 9.10 3.43
CA ALA A 237 9.66 8.52 3.35
C ALA A 237 9.87 7.42 4.41
N GLU A 238 9.58 7.71 5.68
CA GLU A 238 9.69 6.72 6.78
C GLU A 238 8.79 5.51 6.53
N PHE A 239 7.54 5.78 6.14
CA PHE A 239 6.53 4.74 6.01
C PHE A 239 6.73 3.87 4.78
N VAL A 240 7.11 4.44 3.62
CA VAL A 240 7.24 3.68 2.35
C VAL A 240 8.62 3.02 2.20
N THR A 241 9.70 3.69 2.64
CA THR A 241 11.06 3.24 2.33
C THR A 241 11.84 2.72 3.54
N GLN A 242 11.27 2.84 4.77
CA GLN A 242 11.97 2.50 6.01
C GLN A 242 13.36 3.14 6.12
N ALA A 243 13.52 4.36 5.58
CA ALA A 243 14.78 5.05 5.51
C ALA A 243 15.26 5.53 6.88
N ASN A 244 16.58 5.71 6.98
CA ASN A 244 17.24 6.39 8.09
C ASN A 244 17.03 7.90 8.00
N PHE A 245 16.99 8.56 9.16
CA PHE A 245 16.96 10.02 9.25
C PHE A 245 18.05 10.49 10.20
N LEU A 246 18.88 11.40 9.71
CA LEU A 246 19.94 12.05 10.46
C LEU A 246 19.68 13.54 10.57
N LEU A 247 20.02 14.11 11.72
CA LEU A 247 20.07 15.56 11.84
C LEU A 247 21.17 16.11 10.93
N ALA A 248 20.83 17.09 10.10
CA ALA A 248 21.75 17.76 9.21
C ALA A 248 21.74 19.26 9.50
N GLN A 249 22.93 19.89 9.53
CA GLN A 249 23.10 21.32 9.69
C GLN A 249 23.76 21.91 8.44
N CYS A 250 23.21 23.03 7.95
CA CYS A 250 23.71 23.70 6.77
C CYS A 250 24.75 24.75 7.13
N HIS A 251 25.95 24.61 6.56
CA HIS A 251 27.03 25.61 6.59
C HIS A 251 27.52 25.83 5.16
N ASP A 252 27.48 27.04 4.67
CA ASP A 252 27.96 27.44 3.33
C ASP A 252 27.42 26.53 2.19
N SER A 253 26.11 26.23 2.22
CA SER A 253 25.42 25.37 1.26
C SER A 253 25.84 23.88 1.32
N ILE A 254 26.56 23.47 2.34
CA ILE A 254 26.93 22.07 2.62
C ILE A 254 26.17 21.60 3.85
N TRP A 255 25.47 20.49 3.73
CA TRP A 255 24.76 19.84 4.83
C TRP A 255 25.66 18.85 5.54
N GLN A 256 25.99 19.14 6.79
CA GLN A 256 26.84 18.33 7.63
C GLN A 256 26.02 17.40 8.51
N THR A 257 26.45 16.14 8.57
CA THR A 257 25.86 15.09 9.41
C THR A 257 26.99 14.28 10.06
N GLU A 258 26.64 13.37 10.98
CA GLU A 258 27.60 12.46 11.60
C GLU A 258 28.20 11.41 10.65
N VAL A 259 27.61 11.22 9.47
CA VAL A 259 28.09 10.25 8.46
C VAL A 259 28.75 10.92 7.24
N GLY A 260 28.85 12.24 7.25
CA GLY A 260 29.52 13.00 6.19
C GLY A 260 28.82 14.30 5.84
N SER A 261 29.38 14.97 4.82
CA SER A 261 28.91 16.27 4.31
C SER A 261 28.35 16.09 2.91
N PHE A 262 27.19 16.75 2.63
CA PHE A 262 26.44 16.59 1.39
C PHE A 262 26.14 17.95 0.77
N SER A 263 26.46 18.12 -0.51
CA SER A 263 26.03 19.28 -1.28
C SER A 263 24.66 18.96 -1.91
N ILE A 264 23.62 19.45 -1.27
CA ILE A 264 22.24 19.21 -1.71
C ILE A 264 21.64 20.55 -2.13
N LYS A 265 21.16 20.63 -3.39
CA LYS A 265 20.36 21.78 -3.82
C LYS A 265 19.00 21.69 -3.10
N ASN A 266 18.75 22.62 -2.22
CA ASN A 266 17.53 22.62 -1.45
C ASN A 266 17.01 24.05 -1.24
N ASP A 267 15.67 24.20 -1.32
CA ASP A 267 14.93 25.44 -1.10
C ASP A 267 14.50 25.63 0.38
N LEU A 268 15.05 24.81 1.33
CA LEU A 268 14.74 25.00 2.75
C LEU A 268 15.41 26.31 3.23
N ALA A 269 14.58 27.22 3.74
CA ALA A 269 15.05 28.45 4.40
C ALA A 269 15.69 28.19 5.78
N GLU A 270 15.61 26.97 6.30
CA GLU A 270 16.10 26.58 7.62
C GLU A 270 17.54 26.03 7.54
N GLN A 271 18.36 26.37 8.54
CA GLN A 271 19.74 25.87 8.66
C GLN A 271 19.82 24.44 9.22
N ASN A 272 18.70 23.88 9.67
CA ASN A 272 18.61 22.52 10.21
C ASN A 272 17.58 21.71 9.43
N GLY A 273 17.89 20.44 9.15
CA GLY A 273 17.04 19.52 8.44
C GLY A 273 17.21 18.07 8.87
N ALA A 274 16.31 17.20 8.38
CA ALA A 274 16.43 15.77 8.53
C ALA A 274 16.87 15.16 7.18
N LEU A 275 18.11 14.64 7.15
CA LEU A 275 18.66 13.97 5.97
C LEU A 275 18.17 12.52 5.93
N MET A 276 17.47 12.16 4.87
CA MET A 276 17.01 10.82 4.58
C MET A 276 18.11 10.02 3.86
N ILE A 277 18.35 8.79 4.31
CA ILE A 277 19.21 7.81 3.67
C ILE A 277 18.52 6.45 3.68
N ARG A 278 18.27 5.83 2.52
CA ARG A 278 17.70 4.48 2.48
C ARG A 278 18.68 3.45 2.98
N GLN A 279 18.18 2.30 3.44
CA GLN A 279 19.01 1.22 3.97
C GLN A 279 19.99 0.68 2.93
N GLU A 280 19.57 0.55 1.68
CA GLU A 280 20.38 0.07 0.54
C GLU A 280 21.39 1.10 0.02
N ASP A 281 21.15 2.38 0.29
CA ASP A 281 22.06 3.48 -0.10
C ASP A 281 23.17 3.72 0.93
N LEU A 282 23.10 3.08 2.10
CA LEU A 282 24.09 3.17 3.17
C LEU A 282 25.08 2.00 3.08
N LYS A 283 26.30 2.29 2.59
CA LYS A 283 27.41 1.32 2.55
C LYS A 283 28.24 1.42 3.81
N LEU A 284 28.68 0.28 4.33
CA LEU A 284 29.57 0.19 5.50
C LEU A 284 30.96 -0.24 5.04
N CYS A 285 31.96 0.55 5.40
CA CYS A 285 33.39 0.27 5.12
C CYS A 285 34.13 0.10 6.43
N PRO A 286 34.77 -1.04 6.70
CA PRO A 286 35.56 -1.25 7.92
C PRO A 286 36.64 -0.17 8.09
N ASN A 287 36.67 0.46 9.26
CA ASN A 287 37.67 1.45 9.66
C ASN A 287 37.84 1.43 11.18
N PRO A 288 39.00 0.92 11.71
CA PRO A 288 39.24 0.83 13.15
C PRO A 288 39.24 2.18 13.90
N GLU A 289 39.46 3.28 13.18
CA GLU A 289 39.49 4.62 13.79
C GLU A 289 38.12 5.31 13.78
N SER A 290 37.13 4.71 13.09
CA SER A 290 35.77 5.30 13.01
C SER A 290 35.11 5.34 14.37
N PRO A 291 34.38 6.41 14.71
CA PRO A 291 33.54 6.45 15.91
C PRO A 291 32.26 5.65 15.80
N ILE A 292 31.87 5.19 14.58
CA ILE A 292 30.61 4.46 14.32
C ILE A 292 30.85 2.97 14.55
N VAL A 293 29.98 2.31 15.30
CA VAL A 293 30.11 0.92 15.72
C VAL A 293 28.92 0.10 15.26
N VAL A 294 29.18 -1.10 14.74
CA VAL A 294 28.14 -2.09 14.42
C VAL A 294 27.58 -2.65 15.73
N ARG A 295 26.29 -2.44 15.96
CA ARG A 295 25.59 -2.91 17.19
C ARG A 295 24.92 -4.25 17.00
N ASP A 296 24.40 -4.50 15.80
CA ASP A 296 23.70 -5.74 15.52
C ASP A 296 23.81 -6.11 14.03
N ARG A 297 23.63 -7.39 13.73
CA ARG A 297 23.67 -7.94 12.37
C ARG A 297 22.73 -9.15 12.26
N HIS A 298 21.78 -9.08 11.34
CA HIS A 298 20.89 -10.19 11.05
C HIS A 298 21.07 -10.69 9.60
N PHE A 299 21.17 -12.00 9.43
CA PHE A 299 21.13 -12.61 8.12
C PHE A 299 19.68 -12.85 7.70
N LEU A 300 19.27 -12.27 6.58
CA LEU A 300 17.92 -12.31 6.05
C LEU A 300 17.76 -13.29 4.86
N GLY A 301 18.70 -14.22 4.69
CA GLY A 301 18.71 -15.22 3.61
C GLY A 301 19.47 -14.75 2.36
N ARG A 302 19.19 -13.58 1.82
CA ARG A 302 19.89 -13.02 0.66
C ARG A 302 20.81 -11.86 1.04
N ASP A 303 20.40 -11.08 2.01
CA ASP A 303 21.08 -9.88 2.48
C ASP A 303 21.33 -9.95 3.98
N TYR A 304 22.20 -9.08 4.45
CA TYR A 304 22.40 -8.80 5.86
C TYR A 304 21.86 -7.42 6.21
N ALA A 305 21.05 -7.37 7.26
CA ALA A 305 20.67 -6.11 7.91
C ALA A 305 21.68 -5.81 9.02
N TYR A 306 22.19 -4.60 9.01
CA TYR A 306 23.12 -4.07 10.01
C TYR A 306 22.50 -2.90 10.74
N TRP A 307 22.72 -2.83 12.04
CA TRP A 307 22.41 -1.66 12.86
C TRP A 307 23.72 -1.06 13.34
N VAL A 308 23.99 0.17 12.95
CA VAL A 308 25.19 0.90 13.33
C VAL A 308 24.83 2.09 14.21
N GLN A 309 25.61 2.35 15.23
CA GLN A 309 25.42 3.48 16.15
C GLN A 309 26.43 4.58 15.85
N THR A 310 25.92 5.78 15.64
CA THR A 310 26.70 7.01 15.49
C THR A 310 27.17 7.55 16.85
N PRO A 311 28.07 8.53 16.89
CA PRO A 311 28.53 9.16 18.14
C PRO A 311 27.43 9.79 18.99
N SER A 312 26.37 10.35 18.37
CA SER A 312 25.21 10.89 19.08
C SER A 312 24.29 9.82 19.70
N GLY A 313 24.54 8.54 19.36
CA GLY A 313 23.69 7.43 19.76
C GLY A 313 22.59 7.08 18.75
N THR A 314 22.49 7.79 17.63
CA THR A 314 21.52 7.48 16.57
C THR A 314 21.82 6.12 15.98
N ILE A 315 20.78 5.28 15.82
CA ILE A 315 20.89 3.97 15.17
C ILE A 315 20.51 4.12 13.70
N LEU A 316 21.40 3.70 12.81
CA LEU A 316 21.16 3.62 11.38
C LEU A 316 21.10 2.15 10.95
N GLN A 317 20.23 1.88 9.98
CA GLN A 317 20.09 0.55 9.38
C GLN A 317 20.71 0.56 7.99
N ALA A 318 21.54 -0.45 7.70
CA ALA A 318 22.10 -0.69 6.37
C ALA A 318 21.71 -2.08 5.88
N ARG A 319 21.46 -2.23 4.59
CA ARG A 319 21.20 -3.52 3.96
C ARG A 319 22.30 -3.83 2.95
N LEU A 320 23.07 -4.89 3.20
CA LEU A 320 24.24 -5.27 2.40
C LEU A 320 24.13 -6.74 1.96
N SER A 321 24.63 -7.05 0.77
CA SER A 321 24.73 -8.43 0.27
C SER A 321 25.85 -9.26 0.91
N SER A 322 26.80 -8.61 1.62
CA SER A 322 27.95 -9.25 2.28
C SER A 322 27.84 -9.24 3.79
N GLY A 323 28.18 -10.36 4.43
CA GLY A 323 28.27 -10.53 5.88
C GLY A 323 29.68 -10.39 6.47
N ALA A 324 30.61 -9.74 5.76
CA ALA A 324 32.02 -9.67 6.16
C ALA A 324 32.29 -8.82 7.41
N ILE A 325 31.34 -7.96 7.81
CA ILE A 325 31.45 -7.05 8.96
C ILE A 325 30.84 -7.74 10.18
N ALA A 326 31.55 -7.73 11.32
CA ALA A 326 31.08 -8.33 12.56
C ALA A 326 30.45 -7.30 13.51
N VAL A 327 29.64 -7.78 14.46
CA VAL A 327 29.17 -6.97 15.58
C VAL A 327 30.37 -6.52 16.43
N GLY A 328 30.42 -5.24 16.75
CA GLY A 328 31.54 -4.60 17.45
C GLY A 328 32.55 -3.95 16.52
N ASP A 329 32.54 -4.27 15.22
CA ASP A 329 33.43 -3.62 14.26
C ASP A 329 33.12 -2.12 14.15
N ARG A 330 34.20 -1.34 13.90
CA ARG A 330 34.10 0.08 13.59
C ARG A 330 34.06 0.29 12.09
N VAL A 331 33.13 1.13 11.62
CA VAL A 331 32.85 1.31 10.20
C VAL A 331 32.65 2.77 9.84
N ASN A 332 33.12 3.15 8.65
CA ASN A 332 32.65 4.38 8.02
C ASN A 332 31.35 4.12 7.24
N CYS A 333 30.43 5.04 7.36
CA CYS A 333 29.24 5.09 6.54
C CYS A 333 29.52 5.84 5.24
N VAL A 334 29.34 5.20 4.09
CA VAL A 334 29.49 5.82 2.78
C VAL A 334 28.14 5.88 2.11
N VAL A 335 27.71 7.08 1.73
CA VAL A 335 26.42 7.34 1.14
C VAL A 335 26.59 8.00 -0.23
N ASN A 336 25.83 7.54 -1.22
CA ASN A 336 25.78 8.23 -2.52
C ASN A 336 25.11 9.60 -2.35
N PRO A 337 25.80 10.72 -2.65
CA PRO A 337 25.24 12.06 -2.49
C PRO A 337 23.94 12.30 -3.31
N ASN A 338 23.73 11.56 -4.40
CA ASN A 338 22.53 11.67 -5.23
C ASN A 338 21.34 10.85 -4.70
N ALA A 339 21.56 10.00 -3.71
CA ALA A 339 20.52 9.15 -3.12
C ALA A 339 19.91 9.72 -1.84
N VAL A 340 20.40 10.87 -1.37
CA VAL A 340 19.93 11.52 -0.15
C VAL A 340 18.84 12.55 -0.46
N LYS A 341 17.91 12.72 0.47
CA LYS A 341 16.88 13.76 0.43
C LYS A 341 16.78 14.47 1.76
N LEU A 342 16.53 15.76 1.71
CA LEU A 342 16.42 16.58 2.90
C LEU A 342 14.96 16.96 3.16
N PHE A 343 14.55 16.85 4.41
CA PHE A 343 13.23 17.25 4.89
C PHE A 343 13.36 18.31 5.99
N PRO A 344 12.38 19.21 6.13
CA PRO A 344 12.32 20.11 7.26
C PRO A 344 12.22 19.32 8.56
N LEU A 345 12.80 19.84 9.63
CA LEU A 345 12.53 19.30 10.96
C LEU A 345 11.06 19.57 11.28
N SER A 346 10.24 18.53 11.36
CA SER A 346 8.84 18.66 11.77
C SER A 346 8.81 19.36 13.12
N LYS A 347 8.14 20.50 13.21
CA LYS A 347 7.73 21.04 14.53
C LYS A 347 6.87 19.94 15.15
N GLN A 348 7.35 19.39 16.29
CA GLN A 348 6.65 18.40 17.12
C GLN A 348 5.28 18.94 17.55
#